data_bf8e0ee0e7758d4be9302a791ce665d6
#
_entry.id   bf8e0ee0e7758d4be9302a791ce665d6
#
_cell.length_a   1.000
_cell.length_b   1.000
_cell.length_c   1.000
_cell.angle_alpha   90.00
_cell.angle_beta   90.00
_cell.angle_gamma   90.00
#
_symmetry.space_group_name_H-M   'P 1'
#
loop_
_entity.id
_entity.type
_entity.pdbx_description
1 polymer ?
#
loop_
_entity_poly.entity_id
_entity_poly.type
_entity_poly.pdbx_seq_one_letter_code
_entity_poly.pdbx_strand_id
1 'polypeptide(L)'
;MVREICRDEAFLAQKAEPAMKDDLGTAQDLLDTLLAHKDGCVGMAANMIGVNKRIIAFDNDGAYLVMLNPVIIRQSEPYEAEEGCLSLTGTRRAKRFRSIKVQWQNEMLQTRLKTFTGWTAEIIQHEIDHCEGILI
;
A
#
# COMPACT_ATOMS: atom_id res chain seq x y z
N MET A 1 7.45 2.07 15.45
CA MET A 1 6.85 3.24 16.14
C MET A 1 5.63 3.73 15.39
N VAL A 2 4.54 3.92 16.07
CA VAL A 2 3.31 4.44 15.45
C VAL A 2 3.53 5.90 15.04
N ARG A 3 3.15 6.25 13.81
CA ARG A 3 3.28 7.59 13.23
C ARG A 3 1.92 8.24 13.03
N GLU A 4 1.89 9.56 12.97
CA GLU A 4 0.69 10.31 12.63
C GLU A 4 0.33 10.12 11.16
N ILE A 5 -0.99 10.08 10.87
CA ILE A 5 -1.47 9.94 9.51
C ILE A 5 -1.32 11.26 8.76
N CYS A 6 -0.62 11.22 7.64
CA CYS A 6 -0.47 12.37 6.74
C CYS A 6 -1.79 12.59 5.97
N ARG A 7 -2.26 13.84 5.97
CA ARG A 7 -3.49 14.25 5.26
C ARG A 7 -3.22 15.35 4.25
N ASP A 8 -1.96 15.67 4.01
CA ASP A 8 -1.53 16.69 3.05
C ASP A 8 -1.66 16.15 1.62
N GLU A 9 -2.69 16.58 0.90
CA GLU A 9 -2.95 16.09 -0.45
C GLU A 9 -1.81 16.41 -1.42
N ALA A 10 -1.12 17.55 -1.26
CA ALA A 10 0.02 17.88 -2.11
C ALA A 10 1.16 16.89 -1.92
N PHE A 11 1.43 16.47 -0.68
CA PHE A 11 2.42 15.44 -0.40
C PHE A 11 1.98 14.08 -0.94
N LEU A 12 0.74 13.70 -0.72
CA LEU A 12 0.19 12.40 -1.14
C LEU A 12 0.10 12.27 -2.66
N ALA A 13 0.06 13.39 -3.39
CA ALA A 13 0.03 13.41 -4.84
C ALA A 13 1.41 13.24 -5.48
N GLN A 14 2.47 13.13 -4.70
CA GLN A 14 3.82 12.91 -5.21
C GLN A 14 4.05 11.42 -5.47
N LYS A 15 4.72 11.11 -6.58
CA LYS A 15 5.15 9.75 -6.86
C LYS A 15 6.26 9.37 -5.90
N ALA A 16 6.13 8.21 -5.25
CA ALA A 16 7.10 7.75 -4.26
C ALA A 16 8.40 7.27 -4.92
N GLU A 17 9.51 7.49 -4.23
CA GLU A 17 10.83 7.02 -4.66
C GLU A 17 11.05 5.57 -4.24
N PRO A 18 11.95 4.85 -4.93
CA PRO A 18 12.29 3.48 -4.53
C PRO A 18 12.76 3.39 -3.09
N ALA A 19 12.33 2.34 -2.40
CA ALA A 19 12.79 2.04 -1.04
C ALA A 19 14.12 1.30 -1.10
N MET A 20 14.96 1.55 -0.09
CA MET A 20 16.29 0.98 0.03
C MET A 20 16.46 0.38 1.44
N LYS A 21 17.62 -0.22 1.70
CA LYS A 21 17.92 -0.82 2.99
C LYS A 21 17.72 0.15 4.16
N ASP A 22 18.06 1.42 3.97
CA ASP A 22 17.91 2.45 5.00
C ASP A 22 16.44 2.75 5.35
N ASP A 23 15.49 2.26 4.54
CA ASP A 23 14.07 2.49 4.73
C ASP A 23 13.38 1.37 5.53
N LEU A 24 14.12 0.38 6.02
CA LEU A 24 13.54 -0.73 6.80
C LEU A 24 12.91 -0.26 8.11
N GLY A 25 13.47 0.77 8.73
CA GLY A 25 12.85 1.39 9.91
C GLY A 25 11.49 2.01 9.60
N THR A 26 11.35 2.63 8.43
CA THR A 26 10.08 3.16 7.95
C THR A 26 9.08 2.03 7.70
N ALA A 27 9.53 0.91 7.13
CA ALA A 27 8.68 -0.26 6.92
C ALA A 27 8.10 -0.78 8.25
N GLN A 28 8.92 -0.83 9.29
CA GLN A 28 8.46 -1.25 10.61
C GLN A 28 7.47 -0.23 11.21
N ASP A 29 7.75 1.07 11.08
CA ASP A 29 6.84 2.12 11.55
C ASP A 29 5.50 2.07 10.82
N LEU A 30 5.52 1.76 9.52
CA LEU A 30 4.30 1.61 8.73
C LEU A 30 3.45 0.44 9.25
N LEU A 31 4.08 -0.69 9.51
CA LEU A 31 3.39 -1.85 10.07
C LEU A 31 2.82 -1.53 11.44
N ASP A 32 3.60 -0.90 12.32
CA ASP A 32 3.15 -0.50 13.66
C ASP A 32 1.93 0.42 13.58
N THR A 33 1.96 1.38 12.65
CA THR A 33 0.86 2.34 12.46
C THR A 33 -0.39 1.64 11.93
N LEU A 34 -0.22 0.74 10.97
CA LEU A 34 -1.33 -0.05 10.44
C LEU A 34 -1.99 -0.89 11.54
N LEU A 35 -1.20 -1.55 12.37
CA LEU A 35 -1.71 -2.36 13.48
C LEU A 35 -2.46 -1.51 14.50
N ALA A 36 -2.02 -0.28 14.74
CA ALA A 36 -2.70 0.65 15.64
C ALA A 36 -4.07 1.08 15.09
N HIS A 37 -4.29 0.98 13.78
CA HIS A 37 -5.53 1.36 13.10
C HIS A 37 -6.30 0.16 12.54
N LYS A 38 -5.97 -1.05 12.96
CA LYS A 38 -6.51 -2.30 12.36
C LYS A 38 -8.03 -2.41 12.38
N ASP A 39 -8.69 -1.74 13.30
CA ASP A 39 -10.16 -1.80 13.40
C ASP A 39 -10.88 -1.01 12.29
N GLY A 40 -10.17 -0.14 11.59
CA GLY A 40 -10.76 0.68 10.53
C GLY A 40 -9.87 0.80 9.29
N CYS A 41 -8.76 0.07 9.23
CA CYS A 41 -7.81 0.19 8.14
C CYS A 41 -7.17 -1.16 7.85
N VAL A 42 -7.14 -1.56 6.58
CA VAL A 42 -6.62 -2.86 6.13
C VAL A 42 -5.32 -2.75 5.35
N GLY A 43 -4.88 -1.54 5.03
CA GLY A 43 -3.64 -1.30 4.31
C GLY A 43 -3.19 0.14 4.41
N MET A 44 -1.89 0.37 4.23
CA MET A 44 -1.25 1.68 4.21
C MET A 44 -0.06 1.70 3.27
N ALA A 45 0.21 2.87 2.70
CA ALA A 45 1.46 3.14 2.01
C ALA A 45 2.29 4.14 2.84
N ALA A 46 3.61 4.14 2.64
CA ALA A 46 4.52 4.96 3.45
C ALA A 46 4.24 6.46 3.38
N ASN A 47 3.69 6.97 2.26
CA ASN A 47 3.34 8.37 2.16
C ASN A 47 2.24 8.76 3.16
N MET A 48 1.41 7.80 3.59
CA MET A 48 0.38 8.04 4.62
C MET A 48 0.97 8.30 6.01
N ILE A 49 2.24 8.00 6.23
CA ILE A 49 2.96 8.36 7.45
C ILE A 49 4.06 9.38 7.19
N GLY A 50 3.98 10.10 6.06
CA GLY A 50 4.86 11.21 5.76
C GLY A 50 6.21 10.83 5.15
N VAL A 51 6.35 9.63 4.60
CA VAL A 51 7.59 9.18 3.97
C VAL A 51 7.33 8.84 2.50
N ASN A 52 8.02 9.54 1.60
CA ASN A 52 7.81 9.42 0.15
C ASN A 52 8.63 8.25 -0.43
N LYS A 53 8.35 7.03 0.03
CA LYS A 53 9.02 5.80 -0.41
C LYS A 53 8.01 4.73 -0.79
N ARG A 54 8.40 3.85 -1.73
CA ARG A 54 7.55 2.77 -2.24
C ARG A 54 7.52 1.60 -1.26
N ILE A 55 6.77 1.77 -0.18
CA ILE A 55 6.56 0.74 0.84
C ILE A 55 5.08 0.67 1.12
N ILE A 56 4.52 -0.53 1.13
CA ILE A 56 3.13 -0.76 1.54
C ILE A 56 3.08 -1.84 2.62
N ALA A 57 2.04 -1.78 3.44
CA ALA A 57 1.73 -2.82 4.41
C ALA A 57 0.23 -3.09 4.35
N PHE A 58 -0.17 -4.33 4.48
CA PHE A 58 -1.59 -4.68 4.37
C PHE A 58 -1.91 -5.98 5.09
N ASP A 59 -3.20 -6.15 5.37
CA ASP A 59 -3.75 -7.40 5.90
C ASP A 59 -3.91 -8.40 4.76
N ASN A 60 -3.10 -9.46 4.81
CA ASN A 60 -3.15 -10.55 3.84
C ASN A 60 -3.91 -11.71 4.47
N ASP A 61 -5.25 -11.58 4.51
CA ASP A 61 -6.15 -12.60 5.04
C ASP A 61 -5.78 -13.04 6.48
N GLY A 62 -5.56 -12.05 7.34
CA GLY A 62 -5.25 -12.25 8.75
C GLY A 62 -3.76 -12.19 9.09
N ALA A 63 -2.88 -12.30 8.11
CA ALA A 63 -1.43 -12.17 8.30
C ALA A 63 -0.95 -10.88 7.63
N TYR A 64 -0.33 -9.99 8.39
CA TYR A 64 0.15 -8.71 7.85
C TYR A 64 1.43 -8.90 7.04
N LEU A 65 1.47 -8.27 5.88
CA LEU A 65 2.60 -8.34 4.94
C LEU A 65 3.10 -6.94 4.62
N VAL A 66 4.43 -6.80 4.55
CA VAL A 66 5.09 -5.57 4.12
C VAL A 66 5.76 -5.82 2.79
N MET A 67 5.57 -4.90 1.84
CA MET A 67 6.23 -4.94 0.53
C MET A 67 7.04 -3.70 0.29
N LEU A 68 8.30 -3.86 -0.10
CA LEU A 68 9.14 -2.78 -0.60
C LEU A 68 9.15 -2.86 -2.13
N ASN A 69 9.03 -1.69 -2.77
CA ASN A 69 9.06 -1.57 -4.24
C ASN A 69 8.09 -2.51 -4.97
N PRO A 70 6.81 -2.55 -4.57
CA PRO A 70 5.85 -3.41 -5.24
C PRO A 70 5.56 -2.95 -6.66
N VAL A 71 5.48 -3.90 -7.59
CA VAL A 71 5.13 -3.66 -8.99
C VAL A 71 4.14 -4.73 -9.45
N ILE A 72 3.03 -4.30 -10.05
CA ILE A 72 2.08 -5.21 -10.65
C ILE A 72 2.58 -5.56 -12.06
N ILE A 73 2.94 -6.83 -12.28
CA ILE A 73 3.48 -7.28 -13.57
C ILE A 73 2.44 -7.96 -14.46
N ARG A 74 1.29 -8.32 -13.91
CA ARG A 74 0.16 -8.89 -14.66
C ARG A 74 -1.13 -8.59 -13.92
N GLN A 75 -2.20 -8.35 -14.67
CA GLN A 75 -3.52 -8.09 -14.10
C GLN A 75 -4.61 -8.58 -15.04
N SER A 76 -5.73 -9.05 -14.49
CA SER A 76 -6.85 -9.56 -15.26
C SER A 76 -8.17 -9.38 -14.51
N GLU A 77 -9.27 -9.47 -15.26
CA GLU A 77 -10.64 -9.37 -14.75
C GLU A 77 -10.95 -8.01 -14.11
N PRO A 78 -11.02 -6.95 -14.95
CA PRO A 78 -11.28 -5.60 -14.45
C PRO A 78 -12.70 -5.45 -13.86
N TYR A 79 -12.82 -4.62 -12.84
CA TYR A 79 -14.08 -4.22 -12.26
C TYR A 79 -13.95 -2.82 -11.62
N GLU A 80 -15.06 -2.18 -11.31
CA GLU A 80 -15.06 -0.91 -10.60
C GLU A 80 -15.34 -1.14 -9.11
N ALA A 81 -14.61 -0.41 -8.26
CA ALA A 81 -14.77 -0.45 -6.82
C ALA A 81 -14.94 0.97 -6.29
N GLU A 82 -15.61 1.10 -5.14
CA GLU A 82 -15.68 2.34 -4.39
C GLU A 82 -14.87 2.16 -3.13
N GLU A 83 -13.89 3.06 -2.90
CA GLU A 83 -12.88 2.87 -1.86
C GLU A 83 -12.69 4.13 -1.03
N GLY A 84 -12.43 3.94 0.26
CA GLY A 84 -12.03 4.99 1.17
C GLY A 84 -10.59 4.83 1.61
N CYS A 85 -10.01 5.90 2.14
CA CYS A 85 -8.65 5.92 2.66
C CYS A 85 -8.60 6.67 3.97
N LEU A 86 -7.77 6.21 4.90
CA LEU A 86 -7.60 6.86 6.20
C LEU A 86 -7.08 8.30 6.09
N SER A 87 -6.23 8.58 5.09
CA SER A 87 -5.65 9.90 4.85
C SER A 87 -6.62 10.89 4.19
N LEU A 88 -7.66 10.41 3.51
CA LEU A 88 -8.56 11.23 2.71
C LEU A 88 -10.01 11.05 3.15
N THR A 89 -10.80 12.14 3.06
CA THR A 89 -12.22 12.06 3.40
C THR A 89 -13.05 11.54 2.24
N GLY A 90 -14.15 10.85 2.55
CA GLY A 90 -15.09 10.32 1.56
C GLY A 90 -14.57 9.09 0.84
N THR A 91 -15.25 8.73 -0.24
CA THR A 91 -14.92 7.57 -1.06
C THR A 91 -14.66 7.99 -2.50
N ARG A 92 -13.94 7.15 -3.25
CA ARG A 92 -13.62 7.37 -4.65
C ARG A 92 -13.81 6.08 -5.42
N ARG A 93 -14.22 6.22 -6.68
CA ARG A 93 -14.32 5.08 -7.59
C ARG A 93 -12.95 4.79 -8.20
N ALA A 94 -12.60 3.52 -8.27
CA ALA A 94 -11.33 3.08 -8.84
C ALA A 94 -11.55 1.85 -9.71
N LYS A 95 -10.79 1.76 -10.81
CA LYS A 95 -10.73 0.56 -11.62
C LYS A 95 -9.78 -0.41 -10.93
N ARG A 96 -10.25 -1.63 -10.68
CA ARG A 96 -9.47 -2.68 -10.04
C ARG A 96 -9.50 -3.96 -10.87
N PHE A 97 -8.59 -4.87 -10.56
CA PHE A 97 -8.50 -6.17 -11.20
C PHE A 97 -8.65 -7.25 -10.15
N ARG A 98 -9.41 -8.31 -10.46
CA ARG A 98 -9.67 -9.40 -9.51
C ARG A 98 -8.44 -10.24 -9.27
N SER A 99 -7.51 -10.29 -10.23
CA SER A 99 -6.26 -11.06 -10.12
C SER A 99 -5.09 -10.19 -10.53
N ILE A 100 -4.05 -10.15 -9.70
CA ILE A 100 -2.82 -9.42 -9.98
C ILE A 100 -1.62 -10.29 -9.63
N LYS A 101 -0.55 -10.16 -10.42
CA LYS A 101 0.74 -10.77 -10.10
C LYS A 101 1.68 -9.65 -9.70
N VAL A 102 2.24 -9.73 -8.50
CA VAL A 102 3.06 -8.68 -7.90
C VAL A 102 4.47 -9.18 -7.69
N GLN A 103 5.43 -8.34 -8.06
CA GLN A 103 6.83 -8.51 -7.72
C GLN A 103 7.20 -7.46 -6.68
N TRP A 104 7.85 -7.88 -5.61
CA TRP A 104 8.26 -6.96 -4.54
C TRP A 104 9.50 -7.46 -3.83
N GLN A 105 10.07 -6.63 -2.96
CA GLN A 105 11.13 -7.04 -2.05
C GLN A 105 10.58 -7.18 -0.64
N ASN A 106 10.98 -8.24 0.06
CA ASN A 106 10.63 -8.42 1.47
C ASN A 106 11.62 -7.63 2.36
N GLU A 107 11.46 -7.74 3.67
CA GLU A 107 12.29 -7.01 4.64
C GLU A 107 13.76 -7.46 4.64
N MET A 108 14.07 -8.58 4.03
CA MET A 108 15.45 -9.06 3.80
C MET A 108 15.98 -8.64 2.44
N LEU A 109 15.25 -7.78 1.72
CA LEU A 109 15.57 -7.31 0.37
C LEU A 109 15.62 -8.42 -0.67
N GLN A 110 14.92 -9.51 -0.42
CA GLN A 110 14.78 -10.61 -1.37
C GLN A 110 13.61 -10.34 -2.30
N THR A 111 13.82 -10.54 -3.59
CA THR A 111 12.75 -10.41 -4.59
C THR A 111 11.76 -11.55 -4.44
N ARG A 112 10.48 -11.20 -4.36
CA ARG A 112 9.37 -12.14 -4.27
C ARG A 112 8.38 -11.90 -5.41
N LEU A 113 7.66 -12.94 -5.76
CA LEU A 113 6.68 -12.91 -6.85
C LEU A 113 5.49 -13.78 -6.46
N LYS A 114 4.29 -13.22 -6.50
CA LYS A 114 3.08 -13.96 -6.12
C LYS A 114 1.85 -13.37 -6.80
N THR A 115 0.87 -14.23 -7.08
CA THR A 115 -0.45 -13.83 -7.55
C THR A 115 -1.38 -13.68 -6.36
N PHE A 116 -2.08 -12.54 -6.32
CA PHE A 116 -3.11 -12.24 -5.32
C PHE A 116 -4.45 -12.07 -6.03
N THR A 117 -5.53 -12.42 -5.35
CA THR A 117 -6.89 -12.34 -5.92
C THR A 117 -7.85 -11.71 -4.91
N GLY A 118 -9.02 -11.29 -5.40
CA GLY A 118 -10.13 -10.83 -4.57
C GLY A 118 -9.81 -9.60 -3.73
N TRP A 119 -10.23 -9.64 -2.49
CA TRP A 119 -10.09 -8.51 -1.56
C TRP A 119 -8.63 -8.13 -1.30
N THR A 120 -7.76 -9.11 -1.10
CA THR A 120 -6.33 -8.86 -0.90
C THR A 120 -5.73 -8.14 -2.12
N ALA A 121 -6.10 -8.56 -3.33
CA ALA A 121 -5.64 -7.90 -4.55
C ALA A 121 -6.14 -6.46 -4.63
N GLU A 122 -7.37 -6.19 -4.22
CA GLU A 122 -7.91 -4.83 -4.19
C GLU A 122 -7.13 -3.94 -3.23
N ILE A 123 -6.83 -4.43 -2.04
CA ILE A 123 -6.05 -3.68 -1.04
C ILE A 123 -4.66 -3.32 -1.60
N ILE A 124 -3.97 -4.29 -2.19
CA ILE A 124 -2.63 -4.06 -2.75
C ILE A 124 -2.66 -3.00 -3.85
N GLN A 125 -3.64 -3.07 -4.75
CA GLN A 125 -3.79 -2.09 -5.83
C GLN A 125 -4.02 -0.67 -5.29
N HIS A 126 -4.86 -0.55 -4.26
CA HIS A 126 -5.11 0.73 -3.61
C HIS A 126 -3.81 1.32 -3.04
N GLU A 127 -3.03 0.52 -2.32
CA GLU A 127 -1.80 1.00 -1.71
C GLU A 127 -0.71 1.30 -2.75
N ILE A 128 -0.63 0.55 -3.84
CA ILE A 128 0.30 0.84 -4.94
C ILE A 128 -0.09 2.17 -5.62
N ASP A 129 -1.39 2.46 -5.75
CA ASP A 129 -1.83 3.76 -6.28
C ASP A 129 -1.30 4.90 -5.41
N HIS A 130 -1.28 4.76 -4.10
CA HIS A 130 -0.65 5.75 -3.22
C HIS A 130 0.83 5.94 -3.53
N CYS A 131 1.55 4.86 -3.83
CA CYS A 131 2.95 4.95 -4.24
C CYS A 131 3.13 5.71 -5.56
N GLU A 132 2.12 5.71 -6.42
CA GLU A 132 2.13 6.44 -7.69
C GLU A 132 1.63 7.88 -7.54
N GLY A 133 1.29 8.31 -6.34
CA GLY A 133 0.77 9.65 -6.08
C GLY A 133 -0.69 9.82 -6.48
N ILE A 134 -1.43 8.73 -6.64
CA ILE A 134 -2.85 8.77 -6.97
C ILE A 134 -3.65 8.94 -5.69
N LEU A 135 -4.49 9.98 -5.65
CA LEU A 135 -5.37 10.24 -4.50
C LEU A 135 -6.62 9.37 -4.59
N ILE A 136 -6.57 8.26 -3.88
CA ILE A 136 -7.65 7.27 -3.90
C ILE A 136 -8.15 6.96 -2.50
#